data_201c6ec845e789624a3e931c45c6e25a
#
_entry.id   201c6ec845e789624a3e931c45c6e25a
#
_cell.length_a   1.000
_cell.length_b   1.000
_cell.length_c   1.000
_cell.angle_alpha   90.00
_cell.angle_beta   90.00
_cell.angle_gamma   90.00
#
_symmetry.space_group_name_H-M   'P 1'
#
loop_
_entity.id
_entity.type
_entity.pdbx_description
1 polymer ?
#
loop_
_entity_poly.entity_id
_entity_poly.type
_entity_poly.pdbx_seq_one_letter_code
_entity_poly.pdbx_strand_id
1 'polypeptide(L)'
;MKKLCVLLALVLSLAAVLPCAVAEEEKVLNIFTWEGYFDEESLAQFQQETGVKVNYSVFASNEEMLLKLRSGNAGDYDLILASDYAISDLRKAGDLLPLDKSILTNWDNLNPVYLDQYFDPENVYSVPYTAGSPVIVYDPDQVEGEITSFADLWDEQFADGLWIVDDARVMIGETLKMLGYSYNTTDEAQLNEAYEKLCALKQNVRVLNYDFDYYLATGEVKAAYVFTCYAVLNCLENPNLKCVFPEEGIGFGIDSIAIPADAQHPQNAHEFINFYLRDDVAAHVAMWQGYLNPNAAADALIDPDFAAMDCFQIPEELLATKEYVEDLGEGESAYQDVWTNFKLY
;
A
#
# COMPACT_ATOMS: atom_id res chain seq x y z
N MET A 1 39.59 29.51 57.00
CA MET A 1 38.54 28.52 56.72
C MET A 1 37.37 29.08 55.90
N LYS A 2 36.79 30.26 56.16
CA LYS A 2 35.66 30.84 55.39
C LYS A 2 35.99 31.16 53.92
N LYS A 3 37.22 31.50 53.55
CA LYS A 3 37.64 31.79 52.18
C LYS A 3 37.84 30.52 51.31
N LEU A 4 38.16 29.38 51.96
CA LEU A 4 38.32 28.09 51.25
C LEU A 4 36.99 27.43 50.87
N CYS A 5 35.99 27.65 51.73
CA CYS A 5 34.60 27.12 51.41
C CYS A 5 33.94 27.87 50.27
N VAL A 6 34.23 29.17 50.05
CA VAL A 6 33.69 29.97 48.95
C VAL A 6 34.32 29.56 47.62
N LEU A 7 35.56 29.20 47.56
CA LEU A 7 36.27 28.73 46.37
C LEU A 7 35.79 27.33 45.98
N LEU A 8 35.47 26.44 46.93
CA LEU A 8 34.96 25.11 46.67
C LEU A 8 33.51 25.15 46.16
N ALA A 9 32.70 26.09 46.63
CA ALA A 9 31.31 26.29 46.17
C ALA A 9 31.25 26.86 44.73
N LEU A 10 32.23 27.72 44.34
CA LEU A 10 32.30 28.25 42.98
C LEU A 10 32.80 27.20 41.97
N VAL A 11 33.63 26.24 42.35
CA VAL A 11 34.09 25.16 41.49
C VAL A 11 33.01 24.11 41.30
N LEU A 12 32.16 23.86 42.29
CA LEU A 12 31.03 22.95 42.19
C LEU A 12 29.85 23.51 41.34
N SER A 13 29.72 24.84 41.25
CA SER A 13 28.66 25.43 40.40
C SER A 13 29.02 25.55 38.92
N LEU A 14 30.31 25.37 38.55
CA LEU A 14 30.75 25.38 37.15
C LEU A 14 30.72 23.98 36.49
N ALA A 15 30.49 22.91 37.28
CA ALA A 15 30.44 21.52 36.77
C ALA A 15 29.05 21.05 36.29
N ALA A 16 28.04 21.94 36.28
CA ALA A 16 26.65 21.54 36.03
C ALA A 16 26.06 21.96 34.67
N VAL A 17 26.90 22.40 33.73
CA VAL A 17 26.46 22.63 32.33
C VAL A 17 27.39 21.84 31.41
N LEU A 18 27.34 20.51 31.55
CA LEU A 18 27.69 19.66 30.42
C LEU A 18 26.53 19.77 29.44
N PRO A 19 26.74 20.22 28.19
CA PRO A 19 25.76 20.03 27.18
C PRO A 19 25.48 18.52 27.13
N CYS A 20 24.22 18.14 27.31
CA CYS A 20 23.79 16.78 26.93
C CYS A 20 24.12 16.69 25.46
N ALA A 21 25.24 16.08 25.11
CA ALA A 21 25.50 15.69 23.73
C ALA A 21 24.40 14.70 23.42
N VAL A 22 23.40 15.13 22.66
CA VAL A 22 22.48 14.22 21.98
C VAL A 22 23.43 13.35 21.18
N ALA A 23 23.48 12.07 21.48
CA ALA A 23 24.24 11.13 20.67
C ALA A 23 23.68 11.24 19.24
N GLU A 24 24.57 11.49 18.29
CA GLU A 24 24.20 11.48 16.89
C GLU A 24 23.66 10.08 16.58
N GLU A 25 22.47 10.00 15.99
CA GLU A 25 21.83 8.73 15.66
C GLU A 25 22.72 7.96 14.65
N GLU A 26 22.78 6.65 14.78
CA GLU A 26 23.52 5.82 13.82
C GLU A 26 22.90 5.98 12.43
N LYS A 27 23.72 6.17 11.40
CA LYS A 27 23.27 6.36 10.03
C LYS A 27 22.85 5.05 9.37
N VAL A 28 21.79 4.46 9.91
CA VAL A 28 21.18 3.22 9.45
C VAL A 28 19.65 3.40 9.44
N LEU A 29 18.95 2.76 8.50
CA LEU A 29 17.50 2.67 8.41
C LEU A 29 17.12 1.24 8.04
N ASN A 30 16.32 0.61 8.88
CA ASN A 30 15.82 -0.74 8.66
C ASN A 30 14.36 -0.67 8.22
N ILE A 31 14.08 -1.03 6.98
CA ILE A 31 12.75 -0.98 6.36
C ILE A 31 12.16 -2.39 6.31
N PHE A 32 10.88 -2.51 6.65
CA PHE A 32 10.09 -3.72 6.50
C PHE A 32 8.82 -3.43 5.70
N THR A 33 8.69 -4.01 4.53
CA THR A 33 7.69 -3.63 3.53
C THR A 33 7.36 -4.79 2.57
N TRP A 34 6.46 -4.54 1.64
CA TRP A 34 6.21 -5.41 0.50
C TRP A 34 7.41 -5.46 -0.44
N GLU A 35 7.56 -6.57 -1.16
CA GLU A 35 8.52 -6.65 -2.27
C GLU A 35 8.13 -5.64 -3.37
N GLY A 36 9.13 -4.97 -3.94
CA GLY A 36 8.91 -4.05 -5.06
C GLY A 36 8.29 -2.69 -4.70
N TYR A 37 8.23 -2.29 -3.43
CA TYR A 37 7.66 -0.98 -3.04
C TYR A 37 8.66 0.17 -3.07
N PHE A 38 9.94 -0.11 -2.99
CA PHE A 38 11.01 0.89 -3.15
C PHE A 38 12.00 0.42 -4.21
N ASP A 39 12.24 1.25 -5.21
CA ASP A 39 13.19 0.93 -6.28
C ASP A 39 14.64 1.20 -5.87
N GLU A 40 15.57 0.52 -6.53
CA GLU A 40 17.00 0.62 -6.22
C GLU A 40 17.56 2.03 -6.49
N GLU A 41 17.02 2.76 -7.47
CA GLU A 41 17.50 4.10 -7.85
C GLU A 41 17.16 5.12 -6.77
N SER A 42 15.91 5.18 -6.31
CA SER A 42 15.48 6.08 -5.24
C SER A 42 16.15 5.75 -3.91
N LEU A 43 16.32 4.45 -3.58
CA LEU A 43 17.06 4.03 -2.39
C LEU A 43 18.54 4.46 -2.46
N ALA A 44 19.20 4.29 -3.61
CA ALA A 44 20.59 4.71 -3.80
C ALA A 44 20.73 6.23 -3.72
N GLN A 45 19.79 6.99 -4.29
CA GLN A 45 19.75 8.44 -4.20
C GLN A 45 19.63 8.91 -2.73
N PHE A 46 18.69 8.36 -1.97
CA PHE A 46 18.56 8.65 -0.54
C PHE A 46 19.86 8.40 0.23
N GLN A 47 20.47 7.22 0.03
CA GLN A 47 21.73 6.87 0.68
C GLN A 47 22.88 7.83 0.30
N GLN A 48 22.93 8.25 -0.97
CA GLN A 48 23.94 9.20 -1.45
C GLN A 48 23.77 10.59 -0.85
N GLU A 49 22.54 11.09 -0.74
CA GLU A 49 22.23 12.43 -0.25
C GLU A 49 22.39 12.55 1.26
N THR A 50 22.01 11.52 2.04
CA THR A 50 21.98 11.56 3.51
C THR A 50 23.15 10.86 4.18
N GLY A 51 23.76 9.90 3.49
CA GLY A 51 24.75 8.99 4.06
C GLY A 51 24.14 7.92 4.97
N VAL A 52 22.81 7.81 5.05
CA VAL A 52 22.08 6.78 5.80
C VAL A 52 22.07 5.50 4.99
N LYS A 53 22.57 4.40 5.56
CA LYS A 53 22.53 3.07 4.95
C LYS A 53 21.13 2.47 5.13
N VAL A 54 20.48 2.07 4.02
CA VAL A 54 19.18 1.39 4.06
C VAL A 54 19.38 -0.12 4.07
N ASN A 55 18.76 -0.80 5.04
CA ASN A 55 18.57 -2.25 5.06
C ASN A 55 17.09 -2.53 4.75
N TYR A 56 16.84 -3.40 3.78
CA TYR A 56 15.52 -3.67 3.24
C TYR A 56 15.12 -5.12 3.55
N SER A 57 13.94 -5.31 4.13
CA SER A 57 13.35 -6.61 4.42
C SER A 57 11.92 -6.64 3.90
N VAL A 58 11.48 -7.80 3.41
CA VAL A 58 10.15 -7.95 2.83
C VAL A 58 9.27 -8.91 3.63
N PHE A 59 7.95 -8.73 3.49
CA PHE A 59 6.93 -9.64 3.95
C PHE A 59 5.95 -9.95 2.80
N ALA A 60 5.24 -11.07 2.93
CA ALA A 60 4.29 -11.52 1.92
C ALA A 60 2.83 -11.12 2.24
N SER A 61 2.52 -10.78 3.50
CA SER A 61 1.19 -10.32 3.91
C SER A 61 1.26 -9.38 5.12
N ASN A 62 0.22 -8.53 5.30
CA ASN A 62 0.09 -7.69 6.50
C ASN A 62 0.04 -8.54 7.77
N GLU A 63 -0.55 -9.73 7.73
CA GLU A 63 -0.64 -10.65 8.88
C GLU A 63 0.74 -11.16 9.30
N GLU A 64 1.61 -11.50 8.33
CA GLU A 64 3.01 -11.84 8.59
C GLU A 64 3.74 -10.68 9.25
N MET A 65 3.59 -9.47 8.71
CA MET A 65 4.19 -8.24 9.24
C MET A 65 3.73 -7.98 10.68
N LEU A 66 2.41 -8.00 10.94
CA LEU A 66 1.82 -7.81 12.27
C LEU A 66 2.32 -8.85 13.27
N LEU A 67 2.36 -10.12 12.88
CA LEU A 67 2.87 -11.19 13.73
C LEU A 67 4.35 -10.97 14.08
N LYS A 68 5.16 -10.55 13.12
CA LYS A 68 6.59 -10.35 13.32
C LYS A 68 6.87 -9.16 14.23
N LEU A 69 6.17 -8.04 14.05
CA LEU A 69 6.29 -6.88 14.94
C LEU A 69 5.90 -7.24 16.39
N ARG A 70 4.81 -7.98 16.58
CA ARG A 70 4.29 -8.36 17.90
C ARG A 70 5.04 -9.51 18.59
N SER A 71 5.89 -10.22 17.86
CA SER A 71 6.73 -11.31 18.44
C SER A 71 7.97 -10.81 19.18
N GLY A 72 8.09 -9.50 19.42
CA GLY A 72 9.21 -8.88 20.13
C GLY A 72 10.33 -8.40 19.23
N ASN A 73 10.09 -8.31 17.92
CA ASN A 73 11.06 -7.85 16.92
C ASN A 73 10.72 -6.45 16.36
N ALA A 74 9.81 -5.69 16.99
CA ALA A 74 9.43 -4.36 16.52
C ALA A 74 10.64 -3.41 16.44
N GLY A 75 11.56 -3.48 17.41
CA GLY A 75 12.79 -2.68 17.44
C GLY A 75 13.86 -3.07 16.40
N ASP A 76 13.63 -4.13 15.61
CA ASP A 76 14.49 -4.48 14.48
C ASP A 76 14.22 -3.62 13.24
N TYR A 77 13.10 -2.88 13.24
CA TYR A 77 12.63 -2.07 12.13
C TYR A 77 12.41 -0.62 12.53
N ASP A 78 12.81 0.30 11.67
CA ASP A 78 12.67 1.74 11.86
C ASP A 78 11.51 2.30 11.05
N LEU A 79 11.11 1.61 9.98
CA LEU A 79 10.06 2.02 9.08
C LEU A 79 9.33 0.80 8.56
N ILE A 80 8.00 0.89 8.52
CA ILE A 80 7.11 -0.07 7.85
C ILE A 80 6.29 0.63 6.78
N LEU A 81 5.90 -0.13 5.76
CA LEU A 81 4.90 0.27 4.79
C LEU A 81 3.81 -0.79 4.78
N ALA A 82 2.57 -0.40 5.05
CA ALA A 82 1.48 -1.32 5.29
C ALA A 82 0.14 -0.76 4.78
N SER A 83 -0.80 -1.65 4.52
CA SER A 83 -2.13 -1.29 4.08
C SER A 83 -2.95 -0.64 5.22
N ASP A 84 -3.94 0.13 4.83
CA ASP A 84 -4.79 0.95 5.68
C ASP A 84 -5.36 0.21 6.91
N TYR A 85 -5.90 -1.00 6.75
CA TYR A 85 -6.43 -1.78 7.86
C TYR A 85 -5.34 -2.20 8.87
N ALA A 86 -4.13 -2.52 8.39
CA ALA A 86 -3.00 -2.86 9.24
C ALA A 86 -2.47 -1.62 10.01
N ILE A 87 -2.43 -0.46 9.37
CA ILE A 87 -2.14 0.83 10.05
C ILE A 87 -3.19 1.11 11.13
N SER A 88 -4.48 0.88 10.86
CA SER A 88 -5.55 1.02 11.85
C SER A 88 -5.34 0.12 13.07
N ASP A 89 -4.99 -1.16 12.85
CA ASP A 89 -4.73 -2.13 13.90
C ASP A 89 -3.51 -1.74 14.76
N LEU A 90 -2.37 -1.44 14.13
CA LEU A 90 -1.16 -1.00 14.82
C LEU A 90 -1.39 0.29 15.63
N ARG A 91 -2.09 1.28 15.05
CA ARG A 91 -2.44 2.53 15.75
C ARG A 91 -3.30 2.27 16.99
N LYS A 92 -4.36 1.44 16.86
CA LYS A 92 -5.23 1.08 17.99
C LYS A 92 -4.49 0.34 19.09
N ALA A 93 -3.49 -0.49 18.74
CA ALA A 93 -2.65 -1.20 19.68
C ALA A 93 -1.60 -0.31 20.37
N GLY A 94 -1.30 0.87 19.81
CA GLY A 94 -0.23 1.74 20.31
C GLY A 94 1.15 1.33 19.83
N ASP A 95 1.22 0.58 18.72
CA ASP A 95 2.46 0.01 18.17
C ASP A 95 3.18 0.98 17.20
N LEU A 96 2.64 2.21 17.00
CA LEU A 96 3.21 3.23 16.12
C LEU A 96 3.70 4.46 16.89
N LEU A 97 4.79 5.06 16.41
CA LEU A 97 5.32 6.34 16.88
C LEU A 97 4.57 7.49 16.19
N PRO A 98 4.09 8.51 16.91
CA PRO A 98 3.55 9.71 16.29
C PRO A 98 4.60 10.42 15.43
N LEU A 99 4.17 10.88 14.24
CA LEU A 99 5.05 11.60 13.31
C LEU A 99 5.43 12.98 13.84
N ASP A 100 6.69 13.34 13.74
CA ASP A 100 7.14 14.71 13.89
C ASP A 100 7.02 15.47 12.57
N LYS A 101 5.86 16.09 12.36
CA LYS A 101 5.58 16.86 11.14
C LYS A 101 6.50 18.06 10.93
N SER A 102 7.26 18.49 11.96
CA SER A 102 8.24 19.57 11.79
C SER A 102 9.46 19.15 10.95
N ILE A 103 9.73 17.85 10.86
CA ILE A 103 10.78 17.27 10.02
C ILE A 103 10.28 17.06 8.58
N LEU A 104 8.98 16.82 8.41
CA LEU A 104 8.36 16.52 7.11
C LEU A 104 8.08 17.80 6.31
N THR A 105 9.13 18.48 5.88
CA THR A 105 9.04 19.78 5.18
C THR A 105 8.32 19.71 3.82
N ASN A 106 8.21 18.52 3.24
CA ASN A 106 7.48 18.25 1.99
C ASN A 106 6.04 17.75 2.24
N TRP A 107 5.51 17.88 3.47
CA TRP A 107 4.16 17.45 3.82
C TRP A 107 3.07 18.07 2.96
N ASP A 108 3.22 19.35 2.62
CA ASP A 108 2.24 20.11 1.82
C ASP A 108 2.17 19.65 0.34
N ASN A 109 3.07 18.77 -0.09
CA ASN A 109 3.00 18.11 -1.41
C ASN A 109 1.91 17.05 -1.48
N LEU A 110 1.44 16.54 -0.32
CA LEU A 110 0.39 15.51 -0.27
C LEU A 110 -0.96 16.06 -0.74
N ASN A 111 -1.68 15.27 -1.51
CA ASN A 111 -3.04 15.56 -1.91
C ASN A 111 -4.00 15.37 -0.73
N PRO A 112 -4.75 16.41 -0.30
CA PRO A 112 -5.65 16.33 0.84
C PRO A 112 -6.70 15.22 0.75
N VAL A 113 -7.04 14.73 -0.44
CA VAL A 113 -8.03 13.66 -0.63
C VAL A 113 -7.59 12.34 0.00
N TYR A 114 -6.30 12.11 0.17
CA TYR A 114 -5.73 10.91 0.80
C TYR A 114 -5.42 11.09 2.29
N LEU A 115 -5.61 12.30 2.84
CA LEU A 115 -5.36 12.60 4.24
C LEU A 115 -6.62 12.42 5.10
N ASP A 116 -6.43 12.36 6.41
CA ASP A 116 -7.50 12.29 7.42
C ASP A 116 -8.48 11.12 7.19
N GLN A 117 -7.93 9.96 6.82
CA GLN A 117 -8.73 8.77 6.55
C GLN A 117 -9.04 8.01 7.86
N TYR A 118 -10.04 7.12 7.81
CA TYR A 118 -10.55 6.37 8.96
C TYR A 118 -9.47 5.60 9.74
N PHE A 119 -8.45 5.14 9.05
CA PHE A 119 -7.38 4.34 9.65
C PHE A 119 -6.36 5.17 10.45
N ASP A 120 -6.16 6.45 10.11
CA ASP A 120 -5.28 7.38 10.83
C ASP A 120 -5.82 8.83 10.78
N PRO A 121 -6.87 9.16 11.57
CA PRO A 121 -7.39 10.52 11.64
C PRO A 121 -6.29 11.54 11.96
N GLU A 122 -6.31 12.69 11.24
CA GLU A 122 -5.32 13.75 11.31
C GLU A 122 -3.90 13.34 10.86
N ASN A 123 -3.74 12.13 10.33
CA ASN A 123 -2.43 11.56 9.94
C ASN A 123 -1.37 11.74 11.04
N VAL A 124 -1.70 11.24 12.24
CA VAL A 124 -0.81 11.34 13.40
C VAL A 124 0.35 10.34 13.29
N TYR A 125 0.13 9.18 12.67
CA TYR A 125 1.06 8.05 12.71
C TYR A 125 1.58 7.62 11.34
N SER A 126 0.90 7.99 10.26
CA SER A 126 1.21 7.48 8.93
C SER A 126 1.17 8.53 7.84
N VAL A 127 1.90 8.24 6.76
CA VAL A 127 1.96 9.06 5.55
C VAL A 127 1.49 8.22 4.38
N PRO A 128 0.44 8.62 3.64
CA PRO A 128 0.03 7.94 2.41
C PRO A 128 1.19 7.86 1.42
N TYR A 129 1.43 6.67 0.86
CA TYR A 129 2.52 6.41 -0.06
C TYR A 129 2.02 6.00 -1.46
N THR A 130 1.10 5.05 -1.51
CA THR A 130 0.40 4.63 -2.73
C THR A 130 -1.07 4.48 -2.46
N ALA A 131 -1.90 4.58 -3.50
CA ALA A 131 -3.33 4.33 -3.42
C ALA A 131 -3.80 3.62 -4.68
N GLY A 132 -4.89 2.87 -4.58
CA GLY A 132 -5.42 2.20 -5.75
C GLY A 132 -6.63 1.32 -5.49
N SER A 133 -7.08 0.77 -6.58
CA SER A 133 -8.14 -0.23 -6.67
C SER A 133 -7.73 -1.27 -7.69
N PRO A 134 -8.15 -2.53 -7.55
CA PRO A 134 -8.05 -3.47 -8.66
C PRO A 134 -8.87 -2.98 -9.85
N VAL A 135 -8.46 -3.41 -11.04
CA VAL A 135 -9.03 -3.00 -12.32
C VAL A 135 -9.18 -4.22 -13.21
N ILE A 136 -10.23 -4.23 -14.05
CA ILE A 136 -10.35 -5.20 -15.14
C ILE A 136 -9.47 -4.72 -16.28
N VAL A 137 -8.60 -5.59 -16.79
CA VAL A 137 -7.81 -5.34 -18.01
C VAL A 137 -8.15 -6.41 -19.01
N TYR A 138 -8.36 -6.04 -20.27
CA TYR A 138 -8.69 -7.01 -21.31
C TYR A 138 -8.11 -6.64 -22.67
N ASP A 139 -7.92 -7.65 -23.50
CA ASP A 139 -7.50 -7.51 -24.88
C ASP A 139 -8.74 -7.42 -25.79
N PRO A 140 -9.05 -6.25 -26.36
CA PRO A 140 -10.24 -6.07 -27.20
C PRO A 140 -10.20 -6.87 -28.51
N ASP A 141 -9.04 -7.39 -28.90
CA ASP A 141 -8.92 -8.27 -30.07
C ASP A 141 -9.28 -9.73 -29.76
N GLN A 142 -9.33 -10.11 -28.47
CA GLN A 142 -9.66 -11.45 -28.00
C GLN A 142 -11.01 -11.55 -27.29
N VAL A 143 -11.63 -10.41 -26.98
CA VAL A 143 -12.88 -10.32 -26.21
C VAL A 143 -13.99 -9.76 -27.09
N GLU A 144 -15.16 -10.44 -27.11
CA GLU A 144 -16.34 -9.98 -27.80
C GLU A 144 -17.14 -9.00 -26.92
N GLY A 145 -17.40 -7.81 -27.46
CA GLY A 145 -18.16 -6.78 -26.75
C GLY A 145 -17.29 -5.86 -25.90
N GLU A 146 -17.95 -5.05 -25.11
CA GLU A 146 -17.33 -4.13 -24.15
C GLU A 146 -17.52 -4.68 -22.74
N ILE A 147 -16.47 -4.64 -21.93
CA ILE A 147 -16.51 -5.01 -20.51
C ILE A 147 -16.81 -3.76 -19.72
N THR A 148 -17.79 -3.80 -18.80
CA THR A 148 -18.14 -2.70 -17.90
C THR A 148 -18.35 -3.16 -16.46
N SER A 149 -18.57 -4.45 -16.27
CA SER A 149 -19.00 -5.07 -15.01
C SER A 149 -18.04 -6.18 -14.60
N PHE A 150 -17.82 -6.34 -13.30
CA PHE A 150 -17.11 -7.50 -12.77
C PHE A 150 -17.84 -8.80 -13.13
N ALA A 151 -19.19 -8.76 -13.21
CA ALA A 151 -20.00 -9.90 -13.59
C ALA A 151 -19.72 -10.39 -15.02
N ASP A 152 -19.21 -9.54 -15.92
CA ASP A 152 -18.87 -9.93 -17.30
C ASP A 152 -17.79 -11.03 -17.32
N LEU A 153 -16.94 -11.12 -16.28
CA LEU A 153 -15.89 -12.14 -16.20
C LEU A 153 -16.43 -13.58 -16.06
N TRP A 154 -17.72 -13.75 -15.78
CA TRP A 154 -18.39 -15.07 -15.75
C TRP A 154 -18.83 -15.56 -17.12
N ASP A 155 -18.71 -14.74 -18.20
CA ASP A 155 -19.06 -15.14 -19.55
C ASP A 155 -18.18 -16.32 -20.00
N GLU A 156 -18.78 -17.28 -20.74
CA GLU A 156 -18.09 -18.48 -21.23
C GLU A 156 -16.96 -18.19 -22.23
N GLN A 157 -16.94 -16.98 -22.84
CA GLN A 157 -15.83 -16.56 -23.72
C GLN A 157 -14.49 -16.54 -22.98
N PHE A 158 -14.51 -16.41 -21.65
CA PHE A 158 -13.31 -16.37 -20.80
C PHE A 158 -12.85 -17.75 -20.32
N ALA A 159 -13.48 -18.85 -20.76
CA ALA A 159 -13.08 -20.19 -20.32
C ALA A 159 -11.57 -20.40 -20.47
N ASP A 160 -10.88 -20.75 -19.35
CA ASP A 160 -9.39 -20.89 -19.26
C ASP A 160 -8.65 -19.67 -19.84
N GLY A 161 -9.15 -18.46 -19.59
CA GLY A 161 -8.64 -17.22 -20.19
C GLY A 161 -8.52 -16.03 -19.24
N LEU A 162 -8.78 -16.21 -17.94
CA LEU A 162 -8.66 -15.14 -16.96
C LEU A 162 -7.41 -15.25 -16.11
N TRP A 163 -6.81 -14.10 -15.80
CA TRP A 163 -5.88 -13.91 -14.71
C TRP A 163 -6.55 -13.14 -13.58
N ILE A 164 -6.58 -13.70 -12.38
CA ILE A 164 -7.05 -13.03 -11.17
C ILE A 164 -5.96 -12.98 -10.12
N VAL A 165 -5.93 -11.90 -9.34
CA VAL A 165 -4.98 -11.74 -8.24
C VAL A 165 -5.27 -12.75 -7.12
N ASP A 166 -4.24 -13.34 -6.49
CA ASP A 166 -4.38 -14.26 -5.35
C ASP A 166 -4.61 -13.50 -4.04
N ASP A 167 -5.67 -12.69 -3.99
CA ASP A 167 -6.05 -11.89 -2.83
C ASP A 167 -7.47 -12.17 -2.39
N ALA A 168 -7.61 -12.70 -1.16
CA ALA A 168 -8.91 -13.06 -0.59
C ALA A 168 -9.83 -11.84 -0.45
N ARG A 169 -9.30 -10.71 0.07
CA ARG A 169 -10.08 -9.51 0.35
C ARG A 169 -10.54 -8.85 -0.93
N VAL A 170 -9.68 -8.82 -1.95
CA VAL A 170 -9.99 -8.28 -3.27
C VAL A 170 -11.05 -9.10 -3.99
N MET A 171 -10.83 -10.40 -4.14
CA MET A 171 -11.71 -11.24 -4.95
C MET A 171 -13.08 -11.47 -4.29
N ILE A 172 -13.10 -11.68 -2.97
CA ILE A 172 -14.36 -11.84 -2.23
C ILE A 172 -15.08 -10.50 -2.15
N GLY A 173 -14.37 -9.41 -1.84
CA GLY A 173 -14.95 -8.08 -1.71
C GLY A 173 -15.62 -7.62 -3.00
N GLU A 174 -14.97 -7.78 -4.15
CA GLU A 174 -15.56 -7.40 -5.45
C GLU A 174 -16.74 -8.31 -5.82
N THR A 175 -16.65 -9.60 -5.50
CA THR A 175 -17.80 -10.52 -5.67
C THR A 175 -19.00 -10.09 -4.81
N LEU A 176 -18.75 -9.62 -3.59
CA LEU A 176 -19.79 -9.09 -2.70
C LEU A 176 -20.40 -7.79 -3.28
N LYS A 177 -19.60 -6.89 -3.84
CA LYS A 177 -20.09 -5.69 -4.54
C LYS A 177 -20.99 -6.08 -5.71
N MET A 178 -20.57 -7.02 -6.54
CA MET A 178 -21.36 -7.57 -7.64
C MET A 178 -22.71 -8.12 -7.16
N LEU A 179 -22.77 -8.69 -5.96
CA LEU A 179 -24.01 -9.18 -5.35
C LEU A 179 -24.84 -8.09 -4.64
N GLY A 180 -24.34 -6.85 -4.60
CA GLY A 180 -25.00 -5.71 -3.96
C GLY A 180 -24.79 -5.64 -2.43
N TYR A 181 -23.75 -6.32 -1.93
CA TYR A 181 -23.38 -6.31 -0.51
C TYR A 181 -22.19 -5.35 -0.24
N SER A 182 -21.89 -5.09 1.04
CA SER A 182 -20.68 -4.37 1.40
C SER A 182 -19.44 -5.21 1.14
N TYR A 183 -18.38 -4.55 0.69
CA TYR A 183 -17.05 -5.13 0.50
C TYR A 183 -16.49 -5.78 1.77
N ASN A 184 -16.94 -5.31 2.93
CA ASN A 184 -16.47 -5.69 4.26
C ASN A 184 -17.50 -6.48 5.09
N THR A 185 -18.50 -7.11 4.45
CA THR A 185 -19.51 -7.86 5.21
C THR A 185 -18.90 -9.05 5.94
N THR A 186 -19.36 -9.30 7.16
CA THR A 186 -19.05 -10.51 7.94
C THR A 186 -20.25 -11.44 8.06
N ASP A 187 -21.32 -11.20 7.28
CA ASP A 187 -22.49 -12.07 7.26
C ASP A 187 -22.18 -13.40 6.55
N GLU A 188 -22.33 -14.49 7.27
CA GLU A 188 -21.99 -15.84 6.80
C GLU A 188 -22.78 -16.23 5.54
N ALA A 189 -24.05 -15.81 5.42
CA ALA A 189 -24.88 -16.16 4.27
C ALA A 189 -24.39 -15.40 3.02
N GLN A 190 -24.00 -14.13 3.14
CA GLN A 190 -23.44 -13.33 2.06
C GLN A 190 -22.07 -13.86 1.61
N LEU A 191 -21.21 -14.23 2.57
CA LEU A 191 -19.92 -14.86 2.27
C LEU A 191 -20.06 -16.20 1.54
N ASN A 192 -21.05 -17.03 1.95
CA ASN A 192 -21.35 -18.29 1.26
C ASN A 192 -21.85 -18.04 -0.17
N GLU A 193 -22.68 -17.01 -0.42
CA GLU A 193 -23.14 -16.66 -1.75
C GLU A 193 -21.96 -16.21 -2.64
N ALA A 194 -21.06 -15.39 -2.09
CA ALA A 194 -19.82 -14.98 -2.79
C ALA A 194 -18.93 -16.20 -3.11
N TYR A 195 -18.80 -17.14 -2.18
CA TYR A 195 -18.07 -18.39 -2.42
C TYR A 195 -18.64 -19.19 -3.59
N GLU A 196 -19.98 -19.38 -3.63
CA GLU A 196 -20.63 -20.10 -4.73
C GLU A 196 -20.40 -19.41 -6.08
N LYS A 197 -20.44 -18.07 -6.11
CA LYS A 197 -20.12 -17.29 -7.31
C LYS A 197 -18.68 -17.48 -7.76
N LEU A 198 -17.72 -17.38 -6.83
CA LEU A 198 -16.30 -17.59 -7.13
C LEU A 198 -16.04 -19.01 -7.65
N CYS A 199 -16.67 -20.04 -7.07
CA CYS A 199 -16.58 -21.40 -7.58
C CYS A 199 -17.05 -21.51 -9.05
N ALA A 200 -18.12 -20.78 -9.41
CA ALA A 200 -18.57 -20.72 -10.79
C ALA A 200 -17.59 -20.01 -11.73
N LEU A 201 -16.80 -19.04 -11.22
CA LEU A 201 -15.76 -18.36 -12.00
C LEU A 201 -14.55 -19.27 -12.29
N LYS A 202 -14.32 -20.28 -11.45
CA LYS A 202 -13.10 -21.10 -11.47
C LYS A 202 -12.75 -21.68 -12.83
N GLN A 203 -13.76 -22.06 -13.64
CA GLN A 203 -13.55 -22.60 -14.97
C GLN A 203 -12.97 -21.57 -15.97
N ASN A 204 -13.13 -20.28 -15.70
CA ASN A 204 -12.60 -19.21 -16.52
C ASN A 204 -11.17 -18.83 -16.10
N VAL A 205 -10.76 -19.17 -14.87
CA VAL A 205 -9.46 -18.81 -14.31
C VAL A 205 -8.37 -19.71 -14.85
N ARG A 206 -7.42 -19.10 -15.57
CA ARG A 206 -6.19 -19.73 -16.05
C ARG A 206 -5.02 -19.46 -15.10
N VAL A 207 -4.90 -18.21 -14.61
CA VAL A 207 -3.83 -17.76 -13.75
C VAL A 207 -4.40 -17.19 -12.44
N LEU A 208 -3.82 -17.61 -11.33
CA LEU A 208 -4.14 -17.16 -9.98
C LEU A 208 -2.83 -16.96 -9.23
N ASN A 209 -2.34 -15.73 -9.16
CA ASN A 209 -1.07 -15.41 -8.50
C ASN A 209 -0.94 -13.91 -8.19
N TYR A 210 0.20 -13.56 -7.57
CA TYR A 210 0.68 -12.19 -7.32
C TYR A 210 1.90 -11.82 -8.20
N ASP A 211 2.18 -12.58 -9.26
CA ASP A 211 3.41 -12.38 -10.01
C ASP A 211 3.33 -11.17 -10.94
N PHE A 212 4.40 -10.40 -11.02
CA PHE A 212 4.59 -9.38 -12.05
C PHE A 212 4.94 -10.06 -13.36
N ASP A 213 3.95 -10.31 -14.22
CA ASP A 213 4.12 -11.02 -15.49
C ASP A 213 3.30 -10.37 -16.61
N TYR A 214 3.58 -10.76 -17.85
CA TYR A 214 3.04 -10.20 -19.08
C TYR A 214 1.93 -11.07 -19.70
N TYR A 215 1.15 -11.78 -18.89
CA TYR A 215 0.13 -12.72 -19.36
C TYR A 215 -0.88 -12.10 -20.35
N LEU A 216 -1.29 -10.85 -20.13
CA LEU A 216 -2.16 -10.11 -21.04
C LEU A 216 -1.40 -9.61 -22.27
N ALA A 217 -0.24 -9.01 -22.08
CA ALA A 217 0.55 -8.45 -23.18
C ALA A 217 1.00 -9.52 -24.17
N THR A 218 1.26 -10.73 -23.68
CA THR A 218 1.64 -11.90 -24.51
C THR A 218 0.43 -12.64 -25.12
N GLY A 219 -0.80 -12.29 -24.71
CA GLY A 219 -2.02 -12.95 -25.13
C GLY A 219 -2.24 -14.34 -24.53
N GLU A 220 -1.55 -14.66 -23.43
CA GLU A 220 -1.75 -15.93 -22.71
C GLU A 220 -3.10 -15.97 -22.02
N VAL A 221 -3.60 -14.82 -21.54
CA VAL A 221 -4.95 -14.62 -21.01
C VAL A 221 -5.67 -13.55 -21.81
N LYS A 222 -7.02 -13.57 -21.80
CA LYS A 222 -7.86 -12.63 -22.52
C LYS A 222 -8.22 -11.40 -21.69
N ALA A 223 -8.38 -11.61 -20.39
CA ALA A 223 -8.68 -10.57 -19.44
C ALA A 223 -8.07 -10.89 -18.06
N ALA A 224 -7.97 -9.86 -17.22
CA ALA A 224 -7.50 -9.98 -15.85
C ALA A 224 -8.31 -9.09 -14.92
N TYR A 225 -8.38 -9.46 -13.64
CA TYR A 225 -8.76 -8.59 -12.55
C TYR A 225 -7.60 -8.51 -11.57
N VAL A 226 -6.89 -7.40 -11.62
CA VAL A 226 -5.58 -7.23 -10.98
C VAL A 226 -5.39 -5.80 -10.49
N PHE A 227 -4.40 -5.56 -9.64
CA PHE A 227 -4.02 -4.22 -9.23
C PHE A 227 -3.46 -3.38 -10.40
N THR A 228 -3.58 -2.05 -10.30
CA THR A 228 -3.17 -1.12 -11.36
C THR A 228 -1.70 -1.28 -11.75
N CYS A 229 -0.80 -1.66 -10.84
CA CYS A 229 0.61 -1.91 -11.16
C CYS A 229 0.79 -3.02 -12.20
N TYR A 230 0.04 -4.13 -12.11
CA TYR A 230 0.05 -5.20 -13.11
C TYR A 230 -0.59 -4.75 -14.41
N ALA A 231 -1.67 -3.96 -14.32
CA ALA A 231 -2.34 -3.38 -15.48
C ALA A 231 -1.37 -2.50 -16.28
N VAL A 232 -0.69 -1.58 -15.62
CA VAL A 232 0.30 -0.67 -16.22
C VAL A 232 1.41 -1.46 -16.91
N LEU A 233 2.01 -2.44 -16.24
CA LEU A 233 3.07 -3.27 -16.80
C LEU A 233 2.65 -3.90 -18.14
N ASN A 234 1.43 -4.46 -18.19
CA ASN A 234 0.92 -5.10 -19.40
C ASN A 234 0.53 -4.07 -20.48
N CYS A 235 -0.05 -2.92 -20.11
CA CYS A 235 -0.43 -1.86 -21.04
C CYS A 235 0.78 -1.15 -21.67
N LEU A 236 1.90 -1.04 -20.95
CA LEU A 236 3.15 -0.50 -21.51
C LEU A 236 3.70 -1.40 -22.62
N GLU A 237 3.59 -2.73 -22.49
CA GLU A 237 4.01 -3.69 -23.51
C GLU A 237 2.98 -3.85 -24.64
N ASN A 238 1.69 -3.77 -24.33
CA ASN A 238 0.61 -3.83 -25.31
C ASN A 238 -0.38 -2.67 -25.12
N PRO A 239 -0.17 -1.52 -25.78
CA PRO A 239 -1.04 -0.35 -25.66
C PRO A 239 -2.45 -0.52 -26.21
N ASN A 240 -2.78 -1.66 -26.82
CA ASN A 240 -4.14 -1.98 -27.27
C ASN A 240 -5.05 -2.48 -26.13
N LEU A 241 -4.48 -2.88 -25.00
CA LEU A 241 -5.22 -3.33 -23.83
C LEU A 241 -6.11 -2.20 -23.29
N LYS A 242 -7.26 -2.55 -22.76
CA LYS A 242 -8.20 -1.63 -22.12
C LYS A 242 -8.33 -1.93 -20.65
N CYS A 243 -8.42 -0.89 -19.84
CA CYS A 243 -8.68 -0.98 -18.41
C CYS A 243 -10.07 -0.43 -18.09
N VAL A 244 -10.79 -1.12 -17.20
CA VAL A 244 -12.15 -0.76 -16.79
C VAL A 244 -12.30 -0.99 -15.30
N PHE A 245 -12.76 0.03 -14.58
CA PHE A 245 -13.19 -0.12 -13.18
C PHE A 245 -14.63 -0.64 -13.17
N PRO A 246 -14.94 -1.70 -12.39
CA PRO A 246 -16.28 -2.31 -12.36
C PRO A 246 -17.38 -1.32 -11.99
N GLU A 247 -18.50 -1.32 -12.72
CA GLU A 247 -19.63 -0.43 -12.46
C GLU A 247 -20.36 -0.71 -11.14
N GLU A 248 -20.19 -1.91 -10.57
CA GLU A 248 -20.75 -2.30 -9.27
C GLU A 248 -20.15 -1.51 -8.10
N GLY A 249 -19.00 -0.89 -8.30
CA GLY A 249 -18.21 -0.18 -7.30
C GLY A 249 -16.83 -0.75 -7.20
N ILE A 250 -16.01 -0.17 -6.32
CA ILE A 250 -14.62 -0.55 -6.15
C ILE A 250 -14.25 -0.69 -4.69
N GLY A 251 -13.42 -1.69 -4.39
CA GLY A 251 -12.59 -1.69 -3.19
C GLY A 251 -11.41 -0.75 -3.39
N PHE A 252 -11.07 0.05 -2.38
CA PHE A 252 -10.00 1.03 -2.46
C PHE A 252 -9.06 0.89 -1.28
N GLY A 253 -7.77 0.95 -1.51
CA GLY A 253 -6.75 0.85 -0.48
C GLY A 253 -5.76 2.02 -0.54
N ILE A 254 -5.16 2.33 0.61
CA ILE A 254 -4.04 3.26 0.74
C ILE A 254 -2.96 2.55 1.54
N ASP A 255 -1.83 2.29 0.90
CA ASP A 255 -0.66 1.84 1.62
C ASP A 255 0.11 3.05 2.15
N SER A 256 0.46 2.99 3.40
CA SER A 256 1.05 4.11 4.13
C SER A 256 2.36 3.73 4.80
N ILE A 257 3.28 4.68 4.83
CA ILE A 257 4.53 4.58 5.59
C ILE A 257 4.25 4.96 7.03
N ALA A 258 4.75 4.16 7.98
CA ALA A 258 4.66 4.43 9.40
C ALA A 258 5.96 4.04 10.13
N ILE A 259 6.12 4.55 11.35
CA ILE A 259 7.29 4.31 12.20
C ILE A 259 6.83 3.45 13.38
N PRO A 260 7.39 2.24 13.60
CA PRO A 260 7.11 1.44 14.78
C PRO A 260 7.45 2.19 16.06
N ALA A 261 6.67 1.96 17.14
CA ALA A 261 6.87 2.64 18.44
C ALA A 261 8.25 2.37 19.04
N ASP A 262 8.84 1.21 18.78
CA ASP A 262 10.15 0.77 19.29
C ASP A 262 11.30 1.03 18.31
N ALA A 263 11.09 1.81 17.22
CA ALA A 263 12.10 2.15 16.22
C ALA A 263 13.35 2.73 16.87
N GLN A 264 14.52 2.25 16.45
CA GLN A 264 15.81 2.69 17.02
C GLN A 264 16.36 3.94 16.31
N HIS A 265 15.93 4.19 15.06
CA HIS A 265 16.40 5.29 14.22
C HIS A 265 15.24 6.15 13.69
N PRO A 266 14.39 6.72 14.57
CA PRO A 266 13.19 7.45 14.14
C PRO A 266 13.50 8.73 13.37
N GLN A 267 14.66 9.38 13.63
CA GLN A 267 15.07 10.55 12.86
C GLN A 267 15.36 10.18 11.40
N ASN A 268 16.14 9.10 11.18
CA ASN A 268 16.42 8.62 9.82
C ASN A 268 15.15 8.18 9.09
N ALA A 269 14.18 7.61 9.82
CA ALA A 269 12.86 7.25 9.26
C ALA A 269 12.09 8.49 8.79
N HIS A 270 12.06 9.57 9.58
CA HIS A 270 11.44 10.83 9.14
C HIS A 270 12.18 11.47 7.96
N GLU A 271 13.51 11.42 7.91
CA GLU A 271 14.28 11.90 6.75
C GLU A 271 13.94 11.12 5.48
N PHE A 272 13.77 9.79 5.61
CA PHE A 272 13.35 8.94 4.51
C PHE A 272 11.94 9.27 4.03
N ILE A 273 10.98 9.40 4.94
CA ILE A 273 9.62 9.82 4.61
C ILE A 273 9.65 11.17 3.88
N ASN A 274 10.37 12.15 4.41
CA ASN A 274 10.45 13.48 3.81
C ASN A 274 11.11 13.46 2.42
N PHE A 275 12.07 12.54 2.18
CA PHE A 275 12.68 12.33 0.87
C PHE A 275 11.65 11.81 -0.13
N TYR A 276 10.82 10.81 0.23
CA TYR A 276 9.80 10.25 -0.64
C TYR A 276 8.59 11.19 -0.85
N LEU A 277 8.45 12.23 -0.01
CA LEU A 277 7.47 13.30 -0.21
C LEU A 277 7.94 14.40 -1.19
N ARG A 278 9.15 14.33 -1.72
CA ARG A 278 9.61 15.23 -2.78
C ARG A 278 8.82 14.95 -4.06
N ASP A 279 8.51 15.99 -4.81
CA ASP A 279 7.77 15.92 -6.07
C ASP A 279 8.48 15.06 -7.13
N ASP A 280 9.80 15.25 -7.30
CA ASP A 280 10.62 14.50 -8.26
C ASP A 280 10.70 12.99 -7.90
N VAL A 281 10.92 12.66 -6.64
CA VAL A 281 10.98 11.28 -6.15
C VAL A 281 9.62 10.60 -6.26
N ALA A 282 8.56 11.28 -5.82
CA ALA A 282 7.20 10.77 -5.87
C ALA A 282 6.72 10.50 -7.30
N ALA A 283 7.06 11.39 -8.26
CA ALA A 283 6.75 11.18 -9.67
C ALA A 283 7.48 9.96 -10.25
N HIS A 284 8.78 9.80 -9.93
CA HIS A 284 9.55 8.64 -10.35
C HIS A 284 8.93 7.34 -9.81
N VAL A 285 8.63 7.30 -8.52
CA VAL A 285 8.03 6.13 -7.86
C VAL A 285 6.66 5.78 -8.44
N ALA A 286 5.80 6.78 -8.70
CA ALA A 286 4.48 6.55 -9.30
C ALA A 286 4.57 5.87 -10.67
N MET A 287 5.48 6.35 -11.53
CA MET A 287 5.70 5.76 -12.85
C MET A 287 6.37 4.38 -12.77
N TRP A 288 7.23 4.17 -11.80
CA TRP A 288 7.88 2.87 -11.60
C TRP A 288 6.93 1.82 -11.02
N GLN A 289 6.10 2.20 -10.03
CA GLN A 289 5.16 1.26 -9.39
C GLN A 289 3.88 1.04 -10.19
N GLY A 290 3.39 2.05 -10.91
CA GLY A 290 2.10 1.98 -11.59
C GLY A 290 0.88 2.06 -10.65
N TYR A 291 1.04 2.69 -9.48
CA TYR A 291 -0.07 3.01 -8.56
C TYR A 291 -0.42 4.50 -8.57
N LEU A 292 -1.61 4.85 -8.09
CA LEU A 292 -1.98 6.24 -7.85
C LEU A 292 -1.05 6.84 -6.79
N ASN A 293 -0.57 8.06 -7.07
CA ASN A 293 0.34 8.74 -6.18
C ASN A 293 -0.41 9.73 -5.28
N PRO A 294 -0.31 9.61 -3.94
CA PRO A 294 -0.86 10.57 -3.01
C PRO A 294 -0.19 11.96 -3.01
N ASN A 295 0.85 12.19 -3.81
CA ASN A 295 1.60 13.45 -3.86
C ASN A 295 1.13 14.31 -5.03
N ALA A 296 0.33 15.36 -4.78
CA ALA A 296 -0.20 16.24 -5.82
C ALA A 296 0.87 17.10 -6.51
N ALA A 297 2.00 17.37 -5.85
CA ALA A 297 3.10 18.11 -6.48
C ALA A 297 3.82 17.30 -7.56
N ALA A 298 3.75 15.96 -7.46
CA ALA A 298 4.33 15.05 -8.43
C ALA A 298 3.56 15.01 -9.77
N ASP A 299 2.26 15.33 -9.78
CA ASP A 299 1.38 15.19 -10.97
C ASP A 299 1.93 15.93 -12.19
N ALA A 300 2.57 17.10 -11.98
CA ALA A 300 3.13 17.88 -13.05
C ALA A 300 4.42 17.28 -13.67
N LEU A 301 5.03 16.29 -13.00
CA LEU A 301 6.27 15.63 -13.40
C LEU A 301 6.02 14.21 -13.96
N ILE A 302 4.81 13.67 -13.79
CA ILE A 302 4.43 12.38 -14.37
C ILE A 302 4.29 12.56 -15.89
N ASP A 303 4.79 11.59 -16.64
CA ASP A 303 4.64 11.56 -18.09
C ASP A 303 3.14 11.64 -18.48
N PRO A 304 2.74 12.58 -19.35
CA PRO A 304 1.32 12.75 -19.71
C PRO A 304 0.67 11.51 -20.34
N ASP A 305 1.43 10.74 -21.12
CA ASP A 305 0.91 9.51 -21.75
C ASP A 305 0.71 8.41 -20.67
N PHE A 306 1.59 8.38 -19.67
CA PHE A 306 1.44 7.50 -18.51
C PHE A 306 0.23 7.88 -17.66
N ALA A 307 0.08 9.16 -17.32
CA ALA A 307 -1.04 9.68 -16.55
C ALA A 307 -2.40 9.48 -17.26
N ALA A 308 -2.40 9.43 -18.59
CA ALA A 308 -3.62 9.25 -19.41
C ALA A 308 -4.06 7.78 -19.57
N MET A 309 -3.32 6.81 -19.01
CA MET A 309 -3.73 5.40 -19.08
C MET A 309 -5.07 5.20 -18.36
N ASP A 310 -5.97 4.42 -18.96
CA ASP A 310 -7.31 4.14 -18.42
C ASP A 310 -7.26 3.57 -16.99
N CYS A 311 -6.21 2.84 -16.62
CA CYS A 311 -6.03 2.26 -15.29
C CYS A 311 -5.80 3.31 -14.17
N PHE A 312 -5.53 4.58 -14.51
CA PHE A 312 -5.46 5.70 -13.56
C PHE A 312 -6.69 6.60 -13.58
N GLN A 313 -7.62 6.38 -14.50
CA GLN A 313 -8.80 7.22 -14.72
C GLN A 313 -10.02 6.65 -14.00
N ILE A 314 -9.95 6.56 -12.65
CA ILE A 314 -11.09 6.08 -11.86
C ILE A 314 -12.24 7.09 -11.98
N PRO A 315 -13.43 6.65 -12.45
CA PRO A 315 -14.59 7.52 -12.55
C PRO A 315 -14.95 8.19 -11.22
N GLU A 316 -15.31 9.50 -11.27
CA GLU A 316 -15.60 10.29 -10.07
C GLU A 316 -16.75 9.66 -9.24
N GLU A 317 -17.76 9.10 -9.88
CA GLU A 317 -18.86 8.40 -9.24
C GLU A 317 -18.40 7.15 -8.47
N LEU A 318 -17.42 6.41 -8.97
CA LEU A 318 -16.85 5.26 -8.27
C LEU A 318 -15.97 5.69 -7.11
N LEU A 319 -15.18 6.76 -7.28
CA LEU A 319 -14.43 7.33 -6.18
C LEU A 319 -15.34 7.85 -5.05
N ALA A 320 -16.52 8.39 -5.39
CA ALA A 320 -17.48 8.87 -4.40
C ALA A 320 -18.15 7.74 -3.60
N THR A 321 -18.24 6.54 -4.18
CA THR A 321 -18.90 5.37 -3.58
C THR A 321 -17.95 4.21 -3.24
N LYS A 322 -16.63 4.47 -3.33
CA LYS A 322 -15.62 3.47 -2.97
C LYS A 322 -15.78 2.96 -1.54
N GLU A 323 -15.48 1.70 -1.33
CA GLU A 323 -15.34 1.15 0.02
C GLU A 323 -13.86 0.86 0.31
N TYR A 324 -13.37 1.29 1.46
CA TYR A 324 -12.04 0.89 1.92
C TYR A 324 -12.04 -0.58 2.34
N VAL A 325 -10.89 -1.24 2.20
CA VAL A 325 -10.67 -2.56 2.78
C VAL A 325 -10.45 -2.38 4.28
N GLU A 326 -11.49 -2.62 5.07
CA GLU A 326 -11.46 -2.38 6.52
C GLU A 326 -10.93 -3.58 7.31
N ASP A 327 -10.40 -3.32 8.51
CA ASP A 327 -10.06 -4.34 9.50
C ASP A 327 -11.35 -5.04 9.98
N LEU A 328 -11.49 -6.32 9.69
CA LEU A 328 -12.66 -7.14 10.06
C LEU A 328 -12.51 -7.82 11.43
N GLY A 329 -11.36 -7.66 12.09
CA GLY A 329 -11.10 -8.32 13.36
C GLY A 329 -11.28 -9.84 13.28
N GLU A 330 -12.16 -10.40 14.12
CA GLU A 330 -12.45 -11.86 14.11
C GLU A 330 -13.09 -12.34 12.80
N GLY A 331 -13.69 -11.45 12.01
CA GLY A 331 -14.29 -11.77 10.71
C GLY A 331 -13.28 -12.12 9.63
N GLU A 332 -12.00 -11.72 9.78
CA GLU A 332 -10.95 -11.98 8.79
C GLU A 332 -10.77 -13.47 8.50
N SER A 333 -10.90 -14.33 9.53
CA SER A 333 -10.78 -15.78 9.37
C SER A 333 -11.80 -16.36 8.39
N ALA A 334 -13.01 -15.79 8.31
CA ALA A 334 -14.05 -16.25 7.39
C ALA A 334 -13.67 -16.00 5.92
N TYR A 335 -13.05 -14.86 5.62
CA TYR A 335 -12.52 -14.59 4.27
C TYR A 335 -11.39 -15.55 3.90
N GLN A 336 -10.49 -15.84 4.82
CA GLN A 336 -9.41 -16.81 4.61
C GLN A 336 -9.94 -18.23 4.36
N ASP A 337 -10.99 -18.64 5.09
CA ASP A 337 -11.64 -19.93 4.90
C ASP A 337 -12.33 -20.03 3.54
N VAL A 338 -13.09 -19.00 3.12
CA VAL A 338 -13.73 -18.91 1.80
C VAL A 338 -12.68 -19.01 0.69
N TRP A 339 -11.59 -18.24 0.80
CA TRP A 339 -10.54 -18.21 -0.22
C TRP A 339 -9.77 -19.53 -0.31
N THR A 340 -9.45 -20.13 0.83
CA THR A 340 -8.81 -21.43 0.88
C THR A 340 -9.69 -22.51 0.23
N ASN A 341 -10.99 -22.53 0.55
CA ASN A 341 -11.93 -23.46 -0.03
C ASN A 341 -12.09 -23.24 -1.55
N PHE A 342 -12.13 -21.99 -2.01
CA PHE A 342 -12.13 -21.66 -3.45
C PHE A 342 -10.90 -22.20 -4.17
N LYS A 343 -9.70 -22.04 -3.58
CA LYS A 343 -8.46 -22.55 -4.19
C LYS A 343 -8.43 -24.08 -4.28
N LEU A 344 -9.07 -24.76 -3.35
CA LEU A 344 -9.17 -26.22 -3.30
C LEU A 344 -10.29 -26.80 -4.18
N TYR A 345 -11.28 -25.97 -4.58
CA TYR A 345 -12.38 -26.35 -5.46
C TYR A 345 -11.87 -26.64 -6.89
#